data_d6297d8a9c5aeda1ac9c15f003faaf72
#
_entry.id   d6297d8a9c5aeda1ac9c15f003faaf72
#
_cell.length_a   1.000
_cell.length_b   1.000
_cell.length_c   1.000
_cell.angle_alpha   90.00
_cell.angle_beta   90.00
_cell.angle_gamma   90.00
#
_symmetry.space_group_name_H-M   'P 1'
#
loop_
_entity.id
_entity.type
_entity.pdbx_description
1 polymer ?
#
loop_
_entity_poly.entity_id
_entity_poly.type
_entity_poly.pdbx_seq_one_letter_code
_entity_poly.pdbx_strand_id
1 'polypeptide(L)'
;MSRSLLALAVCVTAAVHAEPLPLISNDAKYCVKPDVCDTVIVTAINSPDAALNAYADSLFNSAYADSLFNTETAAEYRFTGFDHAALEAWITRVGKEELGDGEDVPNNDYSHDYGVTQIGETAHYRQLEFIVSTYLGGAHGMYGSSFHVLPKAGELRRLTLDDILLPRQRQKLDQLQKQAFERALKADGYGSGAMSDAEIKELYDTFPFTANDNWRFDSKGLVFQYAPYEITPYSLGAPEILVPTAELHGIIKPDILAELPSWQRYDAGKAEKRPQWRQP
;
A
#
# COMPACT_ATOMS: atom_id res chain seq x y z
N MET A 1 1.69 60.83 -33.05
CA MET A 1 2.43 59.90 -32.16
C MET A 1 1.43 59.03 -31.42
N SER A 2 1.13 57.87 -31.98
CA SER A 2 0.13 56.92 -31.41
C SER A 2 0.89 55.90 -30.56
N ARG A 3 0.62 55.81 -29.25
CA ARG A 3 1.16 54.81 -28.33
C ARG A 3 0.22 53.61 -28.30
N SER A 4 0.64 52.52 -28.95
CA SER A 4 -0.02 51.22 -28.79
C SER A 4 0.33 50.65 -27.43
N LEU A 5 -0.68 50.48 -26.57
CA LEU A 5 -0.58 49.70 -25.35
C LEU A 5 -0.71 48.20 -25.71
N LEU A 6 0.38 47.45 -25.55
CA LEU A 6 0.35 46.02 -25.62
C LEU A 6 -0.19 45.50 -24.27
N ALA A 7 -1.41 44.94 -24.26
CA ALA A 7 -1.95 44.25 -23.09
C ALA A 7 -1.33 42.87 -23.03
N LEU A 8 -0.49 42.62 -22.02
CA LEU A 8 0.04 41.29 -21.69
C LEU A 8 -1.07 40.50 -20.99
N ALA A 9 -1.70 39.56 -21.71
CA ALA A 9 -2.62 38.62 -21.09
C ALA A 9 -1.80 37.60 -20.28
N VAL A 10 -1.79 37.73 -18.97
CA VAL A 10 -1.28 36.70 -18.07
C VAL A 10 -2.32 35.61 -18.01
N CYS A 11 -2.11 34.51 -18.76
CA CYS A 11 -2.84 33.28 -18.56
C CYS A 11 -2.42 32.68 -17.21
N VAL A 12 -3.21 32.93 -16.17
CA VAL A 12 -3.13 32.16 -14.92
C VAL A 12 -3.75 30.81 -15.22
N THR A 13 -2.94 29.84 -15.58
CA THR A 13 -3.38 28.44 -15.57
C THR A 13 -3.58 28.06 -14.10
N ALA A 14 -4.83 28.04 -13.65
CA ALA A 14 -5.17 27.41 -12.39
C ALA A 14 -4.65 25.96 -12.47
N ALA A 15 -3.74 25.59 -11.59
CA ALA A 15 -3.37 24.19 -11.41
C ALA A 15 -4.65 23.47 -10.97
N VAL A 16 -5.22 22.68 -11.86
CA VAL A 16 -6.30 21.75 -11.50
C VAL A 16 -5.64 20.73 -10.60
N HIS A 17 -5.83 20.88 -9.29
CA HIS A 17 -5.45 19.82 -8.36
C HIS A 17 -6.32 18.62 -8.72
N ALA A 18 -5.69 17.55 -9.19
CA ALA A 18 -6.37 16.30 -9.40
C ALA A 18 -6.81 15.77 -8.03
N GLU A 19 -8.07 15.34 -7.95
CA GLU A 19 -8.62 14.73 -6.74
C GLU A 19 -8.37 13.21 -6.77
N PRO A 20 -8.24 12.57 -5.59
CA PRO A 20 -8.15 11.12 -5.53
C PRO A 20 -9.41 10.48 -6.11
N LEU A 21 -9.26 9.26 -6.61
CA LEU A 21 -10.41 8.48 -7.07
C LEU A 21 -11.38 8.22 -5.91
N PRO A 22 -12.71 8.30 -6.15
CA PRO A 22 -13.71 7.94 -5.16
C PRO A 22 -13.48 6.52 -4.64
N LEU A 23 -13.91 6.25 -3.41
CA LEU A 23 -13.82 4.93 -2.79
C LEU A 23 -15.23 4.35 -2.62
N ILE A 24 -15.34 3.03 -2.75
CA ILE A 24 -16.50 2.25 -2.35
C ILE A 24 -16.07 1.22 -1.31
N SER A 25 -16.98 0.86 -0.41
CA SER A 25 -16.72 -0.13 0.63
C SER A 25 -17.93 -1.01 0.84
N ASN A 26 -17.68 -2.31 1.02
CA ASN A 26 -18.65 -3.29 1.50
C ASN A 26 -18.08 -4.04 2.69
N ASP A 27 -18.99 -4.56 3.51
CA ASP A 27 -18.67 -5.36 4.68
C ASP A 27 -19.63 -6.54 4.83
N ALA A 28 -19.16 -7.57 5.52
CA ALA A 28 -19.98 -8.69 5.97
C ALA A 28 -19.46 -9.21 7.31
N LYS A 29 -20.31 -9.95 8.04
CA LYS A 29 -20.00 -10.45 9.39
C LYS A 29 -20.55 -11.86 9.55
N TYR A 30 -19.76 -12.72 10.19
CA TYR A 30 -20.16 -14.04 10.65
C TYR A 30 -19.98 -14.12 12.16
N CYS A 31 -20.98 -14.68 12.89
CA CYS A 31 -20.89 -14.84 14.34
C CYS A 31 -21.25 -16.27 14.71
N VAL A 32 -20.42 -16.90 15.52
CA VAL A 32 -20.71 -18.20 16.15
C VAL A 32 -21.48 -18.01 17.46
N LYS A 33 -21.25 -16.89 18.16
CA LYS A 33 -21.99 -16.42 19.34
C LYS A 33 -22.21 -14.89 19.21
N PRO A 34 -23.14 -14.28 19.98
CA PRO A 34 -23.44 -12.85 19.86
C PRO A 34 -22.22 -11.90 19.98
N ASP A 35 -21.22 -12.31 20.75
CA ASP A 35 -20.01 -11.58 21.12
C ASP A 35 -18.72 -12.24 20.62
N VAL A 36 -18.85 -13.24 19.73
CA VAL A 36 -17.72 -13.92 19.07
C VAL A 36 -17.98 -13.89 17.57
N CYS A 37 -17.43 -12.90 16.92
CA CYS A 37 -17.69 -12.63 15.52
C CYS A 37 -16.42 -12.39 14.73
N ASP A 38 -16.51 -12.63 13.43
CA ASP A 38 -15.51 -12.30 12.45
C ASP A 38 -16.12 -11.36 11.40
N THR A 39 -15.40 -10.33 11.00
CA THR A 39 -15.87 -9.28 10.11
C THR A 39 -14.89 -9.10 8.95
N VAL A 40 -15.39 -9.01 7.73
CA VAL A 40 -14.61 -8.58 6.57
C VAL A 40 -15.07 -7.22 6.10
N ILE A 41 -14.11 -6.33 5.83
CA ILE A 41 -14.33 -5.03 5.20
C ILE A 41 -13.44 -4.96 3.95
N VAL A 42 -14.03 -4.61 2.82
CA VAL A 42 -13.31 -4.41 1.58
C VAL A 42 -13.60 -3.01 1.05
N THR A 43 -12.53 -2.24 0.84
CA THR A 43 -12.59 -0.88 0.31
C THR A 43 -11.77 -0.78 -0.95
N ALA A 44 -12.30 -0.22 -2.04
CA ALA A 44 -11.55 -0.04 -3.27
C ALA A 44 -11.85 1.28 -3.96
N ILE A 45 -10.95 1.69 -4.84
CA ILE A 45 -11.18 2.79 -5.77
C ILE A 45 -12.39 2.51 -6.66
N ASN A 46 -13.14 3.55 -6.98
CA ASN A 46 -14.26 3.52 -7.93
C ASN A 46 -13.96 4.44 -9.11
N SER A 47 -13.13 3.97 -10.02
CA SER A 47 -12.70 4.69 -11.21
C SER A 47 -13.75 4.63 -12.31
N PRO A 48 -13.90 5.65 -13.18
CA PRO A 48 -14.59 5.51 -14.46
C PRO A 48 -13.88 4.54 -15.43
N ASP A 49 -12.59 4.22 -15.19
CA ASP A 49 -11.83 3.24 -15.95
C ASP A 49 -12.05 1.83 -15.39
N ALA A 50 -12.79 1.00 -16.14
CA ALA A 50 -13.10 -0.38 -15.76
C ALA A 50 -11.84 -1.27 -15.63
N ALA A 51 -10.82 -1.04 -16.46
CA ALA A 51 -9.57 -1.82 -16.37
C ALA A 51 -8.82 -1.54 -15.07
N LEU A 52 -8.81 -0.28 -14.62
CA LEU A 52 -8.21 0.09 -13.35
C LEU A 52 -8.99 -0.49 -12.16
N ASN A 53 -10.31 -0.54 -12.23
CA ASN A 53 -11.14 -1.20 -11.21
C ASN A 53 -10.85 -2.71 -11.16
N ALA A 54 -10.78 -3.37 -12.32
CA ALA A 54 -10.45 -4.80 -12.40
C ALA A 54 -9.04 -5.09 -11.86
N TYR A 55 -8.08 -4.20 -12.14
CA TYR A 55 -6.75 -4.30 -11.55
C TYR A 55 -6.79 -4.20 -10.02
N ALA A 56 -7.49 -3.20 -9.47
CA ALA A 56 -7.66 -3.03 -8.03
C ALA A 56 -8.33 -4.27 -7.39
N ASP A 57 -9.37 -4.79 -8.01
CA ASP A 57 -10.09 -5.98 -7.53
C ASP A 57 -9.20 -7.25 -7.56
N SER A 58 -8.28 -7.35 -8.53
CA SER A 58 -7.34 -8.46 -8.58
C SER A 58 -6.36 -8.51 -7.40
N LEU A 59 -6.06 -7.36 -6.79
CA LEU A 59 -5.13 -7.28 -5.66
C LEU A 59 -5.66 -7.98 -4.41
N PHE A 60 -6.97 -7.95 -4.18
CA PHE A 60 -7.60 -8.65 -3.06
C PHE A 60 -7.37 -10.17 -3.11
N ASN A 61 -7.33 -10.74 -4.31
CA ASN A 61 -7.10 -12.17 -4.48
C ASN A 61 -5.62 -12.56 -4.49
N SER A 62 -4.73 -11.69 -5.02
CA SER A 62 -3.31 -12.01 -5.12
C SER A 62 -2.57 -11.92 -3.79
N ALA A 63 -2.93 -10.98 -2.93
CA ALA A 63 -2.19 -10.75 -1.69
C ALA A 63 -2.62 -11.71 -0.56
N TYR A 64 -3.90 -12.06 -0.48
CA TYR A 64 -4.39 -12.94 0.58
C TYR A 64 -4.09 -14.41 0.30
N ALA A 65 -4.35 -14.84 -0.93
CA ALA A 65 -4.15 -16.23 -1.31
C ALA A 65 -2.66 -16.63 -1.40
N ASP A 66 -1.82 -15.69 -1.87
CA ASP A 66 -0.43 -16.03 -2.20
C ASP A 66 0.55 -15.78 -1.04
N SER A 67 0.18 -15.00 -0.01
CA SER A 67 1.09 -14.61 1.07
C SER A 67 0.92 -15.41 2.38
N LEU A 68 -0.26 -15.96 2.64
CA LEU A 68 -0.57 -16.60 3.91
C LEU A 68 -0.75 -18.13 3.82
N PHE A 69 -0.95 -18.70 2.64
CA PHE A 69 -1.24 -20.13 2.48
C PHE A 69 -0.40 -20.77 1.37
N ASN A 70 -0.17 -22.08 1.49
CA ASN A 70 0.35 -22.87 0.37
C ASN A 70 -0.69 -22.90 -0.77
N THR A 71 -0.25 -23.09 -2.00
CA THR A 71 -1.06 -22.93 -3.23
C THR A 71 -2.34 -23.77 -3.30
N GLU A 72 -2.44 -24.88 -2.57
CA GLU A 72 -3.64 -25.74 -2.54
C GLU A 72 -4.76 -25.14 -1.69
N THR A 73 -4.40 -24.57 -0.54
CA THR A 73 -5.34 -23.92 0.40
C THR A 73 -5.76 -22.54 -0.11
N ALA A 74 -4.89 -21.82 -0.81
CA ALA A 74 -5.13 -20.48 -1.31
C ALA A 74 -6.40 -20.33 -2.18
N ALA A 75 -6.77 -21.38 -2.93
CA ALA A 75 -7.97 -21.37 -3.78
C ALA A 75 -9.27 -21.24 -2.98
N GLU A 76 -9.29 -21.77 -1.75
CA GLU A 76 -10.48 -21.76 -0.88
C GLU A 76 -10.73 -20.39 -0.24
N TYR A 77 -9.68 -19.55 -0.12
CA TYR A 77 -9.74 -18.23 0.48
C TYR A 77 -9.89 -17.10 -0.54
N ARG A 78 -10.06 -17.40 -1.82
CA ARG A 78 -10.27 -16.37 -2.84
C ARG A 78 -11.66 -15.74 -2.73
N PHE A 79 -11.70 -14.44 -2.86
CA PHE A 79 -12.95 -13.73 -3.07
C PHE A 79 -13.56 -14.10 -4.43
N THR A 80 -14.82 -14.48 -4.44
CA THR A 80 -15.59 -14.74 -5.66
C THR A 80 -16.32 -13.51 -6.17
N GLY A 81 -16.34 -12.45 -5.38
CA GLY A 81 -16.93 -11.15 -5.64
C GLY A 81 -16.77 -10.24 -4.43
N PHE A 82 -17.20 -9.00 -4.55
CA PHE A 82 -17.09 -7.96 -3.53
C PHE A 82 -18.42 -7.30 -3.19
N ASP A 83 -19.54 -7.82 -3.70
CA ASP A 83 -20.86 -7.46 -3.20
C ASP A 83 -21.10 -8.10 -1.81
N HIS A 84 -22.11 -7.63 -1.11
CA HIS A 84 -22.39 -8.10 0.26
C HIS A 84 -22.59 -9.62 0.33
N ALA A 85 -23.30 -10.21 -0.64
CA ALA A 85 -23.57 -11.65 -0.64
C ALA A 85 -22.29 -12.49 -0.84
N ALA A 86 -21.39 -12.05 -1.72
CA ALA A 86 -20.10 -12.70 -1.93
C ALA A 86 -19.20 -12.58 -0.70
N LEU A 87 -19.18 -11.42 -0.04
CA LEU A 87 -18.43 -11.23 1.21
C LEU A 87 -19.03 -12.04 2.36
N GLU A 88 -20.35 -12.12 2.47
CA GLU A 88 -21.04 -12.96 3.46
C GLU A 88 -20.69 -14.45 3.29
N ALA A 89 -20.68 -14.93 2.05
CA ALA A 89 -20.29 -16.30 1.74
C ALA A 89 -18.81 -16.57 2.10
N TRP A 90 -17.93 -15.59 1.80
CA TRP A 90 -16.50 -15.67 2.11
C TRP A 90 -16.26 -15.71 3.62
N ILE A 91 -16.79 -14.74 4.39
CA ILE A 91 -16.57 -14.63 5.83
C ILE A 91 -17.25 -15.78 6.60
N THR A 92 -18.37 -16.30 6.11
CA THR A 92 -18.99 -17.49 6.70
C THR A 92 -18.10 -18.72 6.61
N ARG A 93 -17.37 -18.89 5.51
CA ARG A 93 -16.41 -19.99 5.33
C ARG A 93 -15.19 -19.81 6.22
N VAL A 94 -14.55 -18.65 6.13
CA VAL A 94 -13.34 -18.30 6.90
C VAL A 94 -13.63 -18.30 8.39
N GLY A 95 -14.67 -17.61 8.82
CA GLY A 95 -15.03 -17.53 10.24
C GLY A 95 -15.42 -18.88 10.87
N LYS A 96 -15.99 -19.81 10.09
CA LYS A 96 -16.22 -21.18 10.58
C LYS A 96 -14.92 -21.92 10.87
N GLU A 97 -13.88 -21.68 10.07
CA GLU A 97 -12.57 -22.30 10.27
C GLU A 97 -11.82 -21.64 11.42
N GLU A 98 -11.83 -20.31 11.49
CA GLU A 98 -11.11 -19.54 12.50
C GLU A 98 -11.77 -19.56 13.89
N LEU A 99 -13.10 -19.49 13.94
CA LEU A 99 -13.85 -19.46 15.20
C LEU A 99 -14.30 -20.84 15.69
N GLY A 100 -14.34 -21.87 14.81
CA GLY A 100 -14.82 -23.20 15.15
C GLY A 100 -16.23 -23.18 15.74
N ASP A 101 -16.41 -23.79 16.94
CA ASP A 101 -17.65 -23.72 17.73
C ASP A 101 -17.66 -22.54 18.73
N GLY A 102 -16.57 -21.77 18.79
CA GLY A 102 -16.37 -20.61 19.66
C GLY A 102 -16.13 -20.95 21.13
N GLU A 103 -15.88 -22.21 21.50
CA GLU A 103 -15.65 -22.59 22.91
C GLU A 103 -14.31 -22.09 23.42
N ASP A 104 -13.26 -22.22 22.60
CA ASP A 104 -11.88 -21.84 22.93
C ASP A 104 -11.47 -20.45 22.43
N VAL A 105 -12.38 -19.73 21.77
CA VAL A 105 -12.11 -18.41 21.22
C VAL A 105 -12.35 -17.34 22.30
N PRO A 106 -11.36 -16.46 22.59
CA PRO A 106 -11.59 -15.33 23.46
C PRO A 106 -12.77 -14.47 22.97
N ASN A 107 -13.51 -13.83 23.90
CA ASN A 107 -14.57 -12.88 23.55
C ASN A 107 -13.94 -11.63 22.89
N ASN A 108 -13.53 -11.75 21.64
CA ASN A 108 -12.98 -10.70 20.82
C ASN A 108 -13.60 -10.76 19.44
N ASP A 109 -13.88 -9.61 18.87
CA ASP A 109 -14.22 -9.52 17.45
C ASP A 109 -12.95 -9.76 16.61
N TYR A 110 -12.99 -10.71 15.69
CA TYR A 110 -11.98 -10.90 14.65
C TYR A 110 -12.29 -9.98 13.48
N SER A 111 -11.27 -9.57 12.75
CA SER A 111 -11.49 -8.70 11.60
C SER A 111 -10.47 -8.90 10.48
N HIS A 112 -10.95 -8.73 9.26
CA HIS A 112 -10.18 -8.71 8.02
C HIS A 112 -10.50 -7.44 7.24
N ASP A 113 -9.56 -6.51 7.17
CA ASP A 113 -9.70 -5.25 6.45
C ASP A 113 -8.78 -5.25 5.24
N TYR A 114 -9.36 -5.07 4.06
CA TYR A 114 -8.65 -4.99 2.79
C TYR A 114 -8.97 -3.67 2.10
N GLY A 115 -7.93 -2.95 1.66
CA GLY A 115 -8.11 -1.66 1.03
C GLY A 115 -7.24 -1.44 -0.19
N VAL A 116 -7.82 -0.95 -1.29
CA VAL A 116 -7.09 -0.39 -2.42
C VAL A 116 -7.44 1.08 -2.58
N THR A 117 -6.47 1.96 -2.34
CA THR A 117 -6.67 3.41 -2.42
C THR A 117 -5.64 4.05 -3.35
N GLN A 118 -6.02 5.18 -3.97
CA GLN A 118 -5.05 6.01 -4.68
C GLN A 118 -4.39 6.95 -3.70
N ILE A 119 -3.08 6.76 -3.47
CA ILE A 119 -2.29 7.56 -2.53
C ILE A 119 -1.62 8.77 -3.17
N GLY A 120 -1.61 8.84 -4.48
CA GLY A 120 -1.06 9.97 -5.21
C GLY A 120 -0.80 9.68 -6.67
N GLU A 121 -0.19 10.67 -7.34
CA GLU A 121 0.20 10.55 -8.74
C GLU A 121 1.34 11.49 -9.11
N THR A 122 1.99 11.19 -10.23
CA THR A 122 2.89 12.09 -10.94
C THR A 122 2.27 12.51 -12.28
N ALA A 123 3.03 13.17 -13.13
CA ALA A 123 2.55 13.52 -14.48
C ALA A 123 2.11 12.31 -15.28
N HIS A 124 2.88 11.20 -15.22
CA HIS A 124 2.65 10.03 -16.07
C HIS A 124 2.27 8.76 -15.30
N TYR A 125 2.33 8.76 -13.96
CA TYR A 125 2.06 7.57 -13.15
C TYR A 125 1.00 7.84 -12.08
N ARG A 126 0.19 6.83 -11.79
CA ARG A 126 -0.73 6.75 -10.66
C ARG A 126 -0.16 5.77 -9.64
N GLN A 127 -0.37 6.05 -8.37
CA GLN A 127 0.06 5.15 -7.31
C GLN A 127 -1.13 4.70 -6.49
N LEU A 128 -1.28 3.38 -6.43
CA LEU A 128 -2.22 2.73 -5.53
C LEU A 128 -1.46 2.13 -4.35
N GLU A 129 -2.10 2.11 -3.21
CA GLU A 129 -1.70 1.33 -2.06
C GLU A 129 -2.75 0.26 -1.82
N PHE A 130 -2.33 -1.00 -1.73
CA PHE A 130 -3.14 -2.09 -1.24
C PHE A 130 -2.75 -2.35 0.21
N ILE A 131 -3.72 -2.28 1.12
CA ILE A 131 -3.55 -2.47 2.56
C ILE A 131 -4.28 -3.75 2.96
N VAL A 132 -3.63 -4.54 3.81
CA VAL A 132 -4.23 -5.67 4.53
C VAL A 132 -4.05 -5.43 6.01
N SER A 133 -5.12 -5.60 6.78
CA SER A 133 -5.06 -5.60 8.24
C SER A 133 -5.94 -6.73 8.75
N THR A 134 -5.42 -7.55 9.66
CA THR A 134 -6.16 -8.66 10.26
C THR A 134 -5.98 -8.64 11.77
N TYR A 135 -7.05 -8.93 12.50
CA TYR A 135 -7.01 -9.21 13.91
C TYR A 135 -7.70 -10.54 14.18
N LEU A 136 -6.93 -11.51 14.62
CA LEU A 136 -7.38 -12.88 14.91
C LEU A 136 -7.21 -13.21 16.41
N GLY A 137 -7.44 -12.20 17.24
CA GLY A 137 -7.22 -12.32 18.68
C GLY A 137 -5.78 -12.05 19.09
N GLY A 138 -5.53 -12.11 20.40
CA GLY A 138 -4.20 -11.89 20.97
C GLY A 138 -3.89 -10.41 21.28
N ALA A 139 -2.60 -10.07 21.40
CA ALA A 139 -2.15 -8.77 21.88
C ALA A 139 -2.29 -7.65 20.84
N HIS A 140 -2.26 -7.97 19.56
CA HIS A 140 -2.35 -7.01 18.44
C HIS A 140 -2.70 -7.73 17.13
N GLY A 141 -3.22 -6.97 16.16
CA GLY A 141 -3.41 -7.42 14.80
C GLY A 141 -2.10 -7.41 13.99
N MET A 142 -2.18 -7.95 12.78
CA MET A 142 -1.14 -7.87 11.76
C MET A 142 -1.60 -6.95 10.63
N TYR A 143 -0.68 -6.20 10.06
CA TYR A 143 -0.98 -5.35 8.92
C TYR A 143 0.22 -5.25 7.98
N GLY A 144 -0.07 -4.92 6.74
CA GLY A 144 0.95 -4.68 5.73
C GLY A 144 0.35 -3.92 4.56
N SER A 145 1.21 -3.36 3.73
CA SER A 145 0.76 -2.74 2.49
C SER A 145 1.71 -3.01 1.34
N SER A 146 1.20 -2.91 0.12
CA SER A 146 2.00 -2.94 -1.10
C SER A 146 1.68 -1.76 -1.99
N PHE A 147 2.72 -1.16 -2.57
CA PHE A 147 2.58 -0.05 -3.50
C PHE A 147 2.56 -0.54 -4.94
N HIS A 148 1.67 0.07 -5.72
CA HIS A 148 1.48 -0.24 -7.13
C HIS A 148 1.60 1.06 -7.94
N VAL A 149 2.76 1.25 -8.55
CA VAL A 149 3.01 2.37 -9.48
C VAL A 149 2.57 1.94 -10.86
N LEU A 150 1.56 2.62 -11.41
CA LEU A 150 0.89 2.26 -12.68
C LEU A 150 1.03 3.40 -13.69
N PRO A 151 1.37 3.13 -14.96
CA PRO A 151 1.30 4.12 -16.02
C PRO A 151 -0.14 4.65 -16.18
N LYS A 152 -0.29 5.97 -16.43
CA LYS A 152 -1.57 6.59 -16.79
C LYS A 152 -1.97 6.35 -18.24
N ALA A 153 -1.01 5.95 -19.07
CA ALA A 153 -1.21 5.64 -20.49
C ALA A 153 -0.44 4.37 -20.89
N GLY A 154 -0.94 3.65 -21.87
CA GLY A 154 -0.34 2.40 -22.33
C GLY A 154 -0.86 1.18 -21.57
N GLU A 155 -0.01 0.19 -21.38
CA GLU A 155 -0.34 -1.05 -20.69
C GLU A 155 -0.51 -0.82 -19.19
N LEU A 156 -1.63 -1.26 -18.63
CA LEU A 156 -1.91 -1.20 -17.20
C LEU A 156 -1.20 -2.36 -16.48
N ARG A 157 0.02 -2.10 -16.01
CA ARG A 157 0.79 -3.03 -15.21
C ARG A 157 1.58 -2.32 -14.12
N ARG A 158 1.86 -3.01 -13.03
CA ARG A 158 2.76 -2.50 -11.99
C ARG A 158 4.17 -2.33 -12.54
N LEU A 159 4.78 -1.16 -12.30
CA LEU A 159 6.21 -1.00 -12.52
C LEU A 159 7.00 -1.76 -11.44
N THR A 160 7.99 -2.50 -11.91
CA THR A 160 8.99 -3.15 -11.05
C THR A 160 10.22 -2.27 -10.90
N LEU A 161 11.12 -2.61 -9.98
CA LEU A 161 12.42 -1.92 -9.90
C LEU A 161 13.23 -2.05 -11.20
N ASP A 162 13.14 -3.17 -11.91
CA ASP A 162 13.84 -3.36 -13.19
C ASP A 162 13.33 -2.40 -14.28
N ASP A 163 12.06 -1.98 -14.21
CA ASP A 163 11.51 -0.98 -15.13
C ASP A 163 12.13 0.40 -14.94
N ILE A 164 12.58 0.73 -13.75
CA ILE A 164 13.04 2.07 -13.37
C ILE A 164 14.55 2.16 -13.17
N LEU A 165 15.24 1.06 -12.93
CA LEU A 165 16.69 1.02 -12.72
C LEU A 165 17.47 1.17 -14.01
N LEU A 166 18.62 1.83 -13.92
CA LEU A 166 19.67 1.70 -14.91
C LEU A 166 20.33 0.30 -14.80
N PRO A 167 20.88 -0.23 -15.88
CA PRO A 167 21.49 -1.56 -15.89
C PRO A 167 22.52 -1.74 -14.78
N ARG A 168 22.47 -2.86 -14.07
CA ARG A 168 23.42 -3.28 -13.02
C ARG A 168 23.42 -2.37 -11.78
N GLN A 169 22.38 -1.58 -11.53
CA GLN A 169 22.31 -0.68 -10.37
C GLN A 169 21.54 -1.28 -9.17
N ARG A 170 21.00 -2.49 -9.28
CA ARG A 170 20.22 -3.12 -8.22
C ARG A 170 20.97 -3.16 -6.88
N GLN A 171 22.15 -3.73 -6.85
CA GLN A 171 22.94 -3.85 -5.62
C GLN A 171 23.24 -2.49 -4.97
N LYS A 172 23.45 -1.46 -5.79
CA LYS A 172 23.67 -0.10 -5.26
C LYS A 172 22.41 0.47 -4.65
N LEU A 173 21.24 0.25 -5.25
CA LEU A 173 19.97 0.65 -4.65
C LEU A 173 19.72 -0.07 -3.32
N ASP A 174 19.97 -1.37 -3.25
CA ASP A 174 19.84 -2.17 -2.02
C ASP A 174 20.73 -1.62 -0.89
N GLN A 175 21.97 -1.22 -1.22
CA GLN A 175 22.87 -0.57 -0.27
C GLN A 175 22.33 0.80 0.19
N LEU A 176 21.74 1.59 -0.71
CA LEU A 176 21.12 2.87 -0.35
C LEU A 176 19.91 2.70 0.56
N GLN A 177 19.08 1.68 0.33
CA GLN A 177 17.98 1.37 1.24
C GLN A 177 18.51 1.10 2.66
N LYS A 178 19.53 0.24 2.79
CA LYS A 178 20.16 -0.04 4.08
C LYS A 178 20.70 1.21 4.76
N GLN A 179 21.49 2.00 4.03
CA GLN A 179 22.07 3.25 4.56
C GLN A 179 21.00 4.26 4.98
N ALA A 180 19.91 4.37 4.21
CA ALA A 180 18.80 5.25 4.54
C ALA A 180 18.07 4.77 5.82
N PHE A 181 17.90 3.46 5.98
CA PHE A 181 17.35 2.88 7.21
C PHE A 181 18.23 3.16 8.43
N GLU A 182 19.53 2.91 8.34
CA GLU A 182 20.47 3.21 9.42
C GLU A 182 20.49 4.71 9.80
N ARG A 183 20.40 5.60 8.80
CA ARG A 183 20.25 7.05 9.06
C ARG A 183 18.98 7.36 9.82
N ALA A 184 17.84 6.73 9.46
CA ALA A 184 16.58 6.93 10.14
C ALA A 184 16.63 6.44 11.60
N LEU A 185 17.21 5.26 11.87
CA LEU A 185 17.39 4.73 13.22
C LEU A 185 18.25 5.67 14.09
N LYS A 186 19.36 6.19 13.55
CA LYS A 186 20.24 7.14 14.24
C LYS A 186 19.63 8.50 14.50
N ALA A 187 18.61 8.89 13.70
CA ALA A 187 17.93 10.18 13.80
C ALA A 187 16.59 10.11 14.59
N ASP A 188 16.32 9.02 15.30
CA ASP A 188 15.01 8.77 15.95
C ASP A 188 13.83 8.83 14.97
N GLY A 189 14.05 8.36 13.74
CA GLY A 189 13.03 8.43 12.68
C GLY A 189 11.78 7.60 12.94
N TYR A 190 11.81 6.68 13.93
CA TYR A 190 10.70 5.80 14.28
C TYR A 190 10.16 6.02 15.71
N GLY A 191 10.58 7.08 16.40
CA GLY A 191 10.05 7.47 17.70
C GLY A 191 10.44 6.57 18.88
N SER A 192 11.47 5.74 18.71
CA SER A 192 11.98 4.86 19.75
C SER A 192 13.23 5.39 20.47
N GLY A 193 13.67 6.60 20.11
CA GLY A 193 14.96 7.15 20.45
C GLY A 193 16.02 6.90 19.39
N ALA A 194 17.02 7.78 19.29
CA ALA A 194 18.15 7.62 18.38
C ALA A 194 19.00 6.43 18.80
N MET A 195 19.25 5.50 17.87
CA MET A 195 20.02 4.29 18.13
C MET A 195 21.51 4.50 17.87
N SER A 196 22.34 3.96 18.74
CA SER A 196 23.78 3.83 18.56
C SER A 196 24.13 2.72 17.55
N ASP A 197 25.36 2.70 17.05
CA ASP A 197 25.84 1.62 16.16
C ASP A 197 25.78 0.23 16.83
N ALA A 198 25.93 0.15 18.15
CA ALA A 198 25.83 -1.09 18.90
C ALA A 198 24.37 -1.61 18.94
N GLU A 199 23.41 -0.74 19.19
CA GLU A 199 21.97 -1.08 19.20
C GLU A 199 21.47 -1.46 17.80
N ILE A 200 21.94 -0.78 16.75
CA ILE A 200 21.62 -1.14 15.36
C ILE A 200 22.19 -2.54 15.03
N LYS A 201 23.38 -2.84 15.51
CA LYS A 201 23.96 -4.17 15.33
C LYS A 201 23.14 -5.24 16.04
N GLU A 202 22.71 -5.01 17.27
CA GLU A 202 21.85 -5.92 18.03
C GLU A 202 20.48 -6.10 17.35
N LEU A 203 19.91 -5.01 16.81
CA LEU A 203 18.69 -5.08 15.99
C LEU A 203 18.89 -6.03 14.80
N TYR A 204 20.00 -5.93 14.07
CA TYR A 204 20.28 -6.78 12.92
C TYR A 204 20.57 -8.24 13.25
N ASP A 205 21.03 -8.52 14.47
CA ASP A 205 21.21 -9.90 14.95
C ASP A 205 19.84 -10.64 15.07
N THR A 206 18.74 -9.90 15.30
CA THR A 206 17.38 -10.44 15.40
C THR A 206 16.55 -10.21 14.13
N PHE A 207 16.67 -9.02 13.52
CA PHE A 207 15.95 -8.56 12.34
C PHE A 207 16.95 -8.14 11.25
N PRO A 208 17.54 -9.08 10.51
CA PRO A 208 18.54 -8.77 9.50
C PRO A 208 17.93 -7.93 8.38
N PHE A 209 18.60 -6.84 8.02
CA PHE A 209 18.13 -6.00 6.93
C PHE A 209 18.18 -6.74 5.59
N THR A 210 17.05 -6.76 4.89
CA THR A 210 16.92 -7.23 3.51
C THR A 210 16.24 -6.14 2.68
N ALA A 211 16.84 -5.72 1.57
CA ALA A 211 16.21 -4.76 0.67
C ALA A 211 14.97 -5.37 0.02
N ASN A 212 13.91 -4.59 -0.16
CA ASN A 212 12.67 -5.04 -0.76
C ASN A 212 12.29 -4.25 -2.03
N ASP A 213 11.21 -4.68 -2.70
CA ASP A 213 10.68 -4.11 -3.94
C ASP A 213 9.33 -3.40 -3.73
N ASN A 214 8.96 -3.14 -2.49
CA ASN A 214 7.73 -2.43 -2.16
C ASN A 214 7.98 -0.92 -2.11
N TRP A 215 7.93 -0.27 -3.26
CA TRP A 215 8.34 1.13 -3.42
C TRP A 215 7.24 2.02 -4.01
N ARG A 216 7.34 3.31 -3.71
CA ARG A 216 6.53 4.38 -4.28
C ARG A 216 7.36 5.63 -4.55
N PHE A 217 6.80 6.52 -5.38
CA PHE A 217 7.33 7.88 -5.50
C PHE A 217 7.03 8.72 -4.25
N ASP A 218 7.92 9.66 -4.00
CA ASP A 218 7.73 10.79 -3.11
C ASP A 218 8.41 12.02 -3.74
N SER A 219 7.98 13.23 -3.40
CA SER A 219 8.62 14.47 -3.91
C SER A 219 10.11 14.60 -3.56
N LYS A 220 10.55 13.86 -2.56
CA LYS A 220 11.93 13.87 -2.06
C LYS A 220 12.78 12.70 -2.58
N GLY A 221 12.17 11.69 -3.22
CA GLY A 221 12.88 10.49 -3.68
C GLY A 221 11.98 9.27 -3.87
N LEU A 222 12.53 8.09 -3.61
CA LEU A 222 11.77 6.84 -3.54
C LEU A 222 11.60 6.42 -2.09
N VAL A 223 10.40 6.00 -1.74
CA VAL A 223 10.08 5.43 -0.43
C VAL A 223 9.89 3.93 -0.58
N PHE A 224 10.52 3.16 0.31
CA PHE A 224 10.36 1.72 0.46
C PHE A 224 9.68 1.42 1.78
N GLN A 225 8.64 0.60 1.77
CA GLN A 225 7.91 0.23 2.98
C GLN A 225 8.09 -1.25 3.30
N TYR A 226 8.20 -1.52 4.57
CA TYR A 226 8.37 -2.84 5.17
C TYR A 226 7.18 -3.17 6.06
N ALA A 227 6.82 -4.44 6.11
CA ALA A 227 5.82 -4.90 7.08
C ALA A 227 6.41 -4.92 8.51
N PRO A 228 5.57 -4.88 9.56
CA PRO A 228 6.02 -5.18 10.91
C PRO A 228 6.69 -6.56 10.96
N TYR A 229 7.73 -6.69 11.76
CA TYR A 229 8.60 -7.89 11.88
C TYR A 229 9.50 -8.22 10.69
N GLU A 230 9.42 -7.50 9.57
CA GLU A 230 10.27 -7.77 8.40
C GLU A 230 11.74 -7.38 8.66
N ILE A 231 11.97 -6.15 9.17
CA ILE A 231 13.31 -5.62 9.50
C ILE A 231 13.36 -4.95 10.88
N THR A 232 12.25 -4.93 11.61
CA THR A 232 12.10 -4.31 12.94
C THR A 232 11.11 -5.11 13.78
N PRO A 233 11.17 -5.03 15.14
CA PRO A 233 10.10 -5.55 15.98
C PRO A 233 8.78 -4.76 15.74
N TYR A 234 7.65 -5.37 16.07
CA TYR A 234 6.32 -4.78 15.92
C TYR A 234 6.17 -3.39 16.55
N SER A 235 6.86 -3.14 17.65
CA SER A 235 6.82 -1.87 18.37
C SER A 235 7.34 -0.67 17.57
N LEU A 236 8.12 -0.90 16.51
CA LEU A 236 8.57 0.13 15.57
C LEU A 236 7.63 0.29 14.35
N GLY A 237 6.56 -0.50 14.29
CA GLY A 237 5.57 -0.44 13.23
C GLY A 237 6.07 -0.98 11.88
N ALA A 238 5.51 -0.41 10.81
CA ALA A 238 5.88 -0.69 9.41
C ALA A 238 6.84 0.41 8.92
N PRO A 239 8.16 0.19 8.89
CA PRO A 239 9.12 1.24 8.55
C PRO A 239 8.97 1.70 7.10
N GLU A 240 8.95 3.02 6.89
CA GLU A 240 9.14 3.65 5.59
C GLU A 240 10.58 4.19 5.47
N ILE A 241 11.28 3.81 4.42
CA ILE A 241 12.65 4.22 4.14
C ILE A 241 12.69 5.13 2.93
N LEU A 242 13.04 6.39 3.12
CA LEU A 242 13.23 7.35 2.04
C LEU A 242 14.68 7.29 1.53
N VAL A 243 14.87 6.95 0.26
CA VAL A 243 16.12 7.15 -0.47
C VAL A 243 15.99 8.47 -1.23
N PRO A 244 16.78 9.52 -0.87
CA PRO A 244 16.64 10.85 -1.44
C PRO A 244 17.01 10.91 -2.92
N THR A 245 16.36 11.80 -3.68
CA THR A 245 16.60 12.02 -5.12
C THR A 245 18.09 12.23 -5.43
N ALA A 246 18.81 12.95 -4.56
CA ALA A 246 20.23 13.22 -4.75
C ALA A 246 21.09 11.94 -4.81
N GLU A 247 20.69 10.88 -4.09
CA GLU A 247 21.39 9.59 -4.05
C GLU A 247 20.96 8.67 -5.21
N LEU A 248 19.85 8.97 -5.89
CA LEU A 248 19.30 8.15 -6.98
C LEU A 248 19.88 8.47 -8.36
N HIS A 249 20.64 9.57 -8.50
CA HIS A 249 21.30 9.92 -9.75
C HIS A 249 22.30 8.84 -10.20
N GLY A 250 22.21 8.40 -11.45
CA GLY A 250 23.04 7.32 -12.01
C GLY A 250 22.63 5.91 -11.52
N ILE A 251 21.50 5.79 -10.81
CA ILE A 251 20.90 4.52 -10.38
C ILE A 251 19.53 4.34 -11.03
N ILE A 252 18.68 5.33 -10.94
CA ILE A 252 17.35 5.38 -11.54
C ILE A 252 17.42 6.07 -12.91
N LYS A 253 16.62 5.63 -13.85
CA LYS A 253 16.48 6.23 -15.18
C LYS A 253 16.12 7.73 -15.07
N PRO A 254 16.71 8.60 -15.90
CA PRO A 254 16.48 10.06 -15.80
C PRO A 254 15.03 10.49 -16.01
N ASP A 255 14.29 9.80 -16.88
CA ASP A 255 12.87 10.04 -17.14
C ASP A 255 12.02 9.73 -15.89
N ILE A 256 12.34 8.69 -15.15
CA ILE A 256 11.70 8.36 -13.87
C ILE A 256 12.03 9.41 -12.80
N LEU A 257 13.30 9.86 -12.70
CA LEU A 257 13.67 10.91 -11.76
C LEU A 257 12.95 12.22 -12.06
N ALA A 258 12.65 12.50 -13.33
CA ALA A 258 11.91 13.69 -13.75
C ALA A 258 10.44 13.69 -13.29
N GLU A 259 9.89 12.56 -12.87
CA GLU A 259 8.54 12.45 -12.31
C GLU A 259 8.43 13.00 -10.89
N LEU A 260 9.50 12.86 -10.07
CA LEU A 260 9.47 13.18 -8.65
C LEU A 260 8.99 14.59 -8.31
N PRO A 261 9.40 15.68 -9.03
CA PRO A 261 8.91 17.02 -8.76
C PRO A 261 7.41 17.22 -9.02
N SER A 262 6.80 16.35 -9.85
CA SER A 262 5.35 16.40 -10.16
C SER A 262 4.50 15.57 -9.20
N TRP A 263 5.12 14.90 -8.23
CA TRP A 263 4.43 14.06 -7.26
C TRP A 263 3.41 14.85 -6.45
N GLN A 264 2.18 14.37 -6.46
CA GLN A 264 1.09 14.84 -5.61
C GLN A 264 0.65 13.69 -4.72
N ARG A 265 0.70 13.90 -3.40
CA ARG A 265 0.13 12.98 -2.43
C ARG A 265 -1.35 13.27 -2.26
N TYR A 266 -2.15 12.22 -2.15
CA TYR A 266 -3.55 12.32 -1.79
C TYR A 266 -3.74 11.82 -0.35
N ASP A 267 -4.61 12.51 0.39
CA ASP A 267 -5.12 11.97 1.63
C ASP A 267 -6.16 10.90 1.28
N ALA A 268 -6.10 9.75 1.93
CA ALA A 268 -7.07 8.70 1.75
C ALA A 268 -8.47 9.25 2.04
N GLY A 269 -9.30 9.41 1.00
CA GLY A 269 -10.68 9.86 1.13
C GLY A 269 -11.48 8.90 2.01
N LYS A 270 -12.55 9.38 2.63
CA LYS A 270 -13.51 8.49 3.31
C LYS A 270 -14.23 7.67 2.27
N ALA A 271 -14.20 6.35 2.43
CA ALA A 271 -14.97 5.45 1.59
C ALA A 271 -16.47 5.75 1.71
N GLU A 272 -17.14 5.85 0.58
CA GLU A 272 -18.58 5.95 0.53
C GLU A 272 -19.15 4.55 0.66
N LYS A 273 -19.81 4.23 1.78
CA LYS A 273 -20.50 2.95 1.93
C LYS A 273 -21.63 2.85 0.91
N ARG A 274 -21.54 1.85 0.04
CA ARG A 274 -22.59 1.56 -0.96
C ARG A 274 -23.14 0.17 -0.71
N PRO A 275 -24.47 -0.03 -0.83
CA PRO A 275 -25.08 -1.34 -0.66
C PRO A 275 -24.74 -2.33 -1.79
N GLN A 276 -24.08 -1.88 -2.85
CA GLN A 276 -23.69 -2.71 -3.98
C GLN A 276 -22.30 -2.33 -4.47
N TRP A 277 -21.47 -3.34 -4.66
CA TRP A 277 -20.16 -3.19 -5.32
C TRP A 277 -20.34 -2.77 -6.78
N ARG A 278 -19.24 -2.36 -7.43
CA ARG A 278 -19.26 -2.03 -8.87
C ARG A 278 -19.94 -3.14 -9.67
N GLN A 279 -20.92 -2.75 -10.49
CA GLN A 279 -21.49 -3.66 -11.48
C GLN A 279 -20.46 -3.92 -12.58
N PRO A 280 -20.32 -5.16 -13.10
CA PRO A 280 -19.39 -5.49 -14.18
C PRO A 280 -19.73 -4.74 -15.48
#